data_820bc4c2d639bd34a4f7c16eb8c07624
#
_entry.id   820bc4c2d639bd34a4f7c16eb8c07624
#
_cell.length_a   1.000
_cell.length_b   1.000
_cell.length_c   1.000
_cell.angle_alpha   90.00
_cell.angle_beta   90.00
_cell.angle_gamma   90.00
#
_symmetry.space_group_name_H-M   'P 1'
#
loop_
_entity.id
_entity.type
_entity.pdbx_description
1 polymer ?
#
loop_
_entity_poly.entity_id
_entity_poly.type
_entity_poly.pdbx_seq_one_letter_code
_entity_poly.pdbx_strand_id
1 'polypeptide(L)'
;MRLSKKVVLVCLFAVLAMGLVFAGGAKDDDGKVTLKILGYGANDNIEGQTFLRVCKEFMDENPDIVIDYELLYDEAYHQKAVARLAAKDVPHIASMGADARWGAGWIESKQQVNNVPYYPDHIDANLVPDFFGTGVKPYLPLGGTNFCTVVGVNTDLLKKIGGKMPETYEDLKALAKLCKDNGIKCMSTHGADGWVWGSCVMSGIIPRTTGDLKWIEKACQKKVKFTDPKFVAALDVLRQWVADGVLDPESVLTDNGTGLSNFVNGKYLMYIDGQWSFGQGNLGKMVDHIQLVTIPPVPGEVACKGSCAGAWMNGYGITKEATKDPKVLEAAKKWLAYFNSEEEILLKLKDGSIGAPIIKDFKTPEGMDPMVAQKAALGKYPTCYVIDSYLSGAANDILNAGMQDIVSGKQTAKDLAAAVQKAFDEQ
;
A
#
# COMPACT_ATOMS: atom_id res chain seq x y z
N MET A 1 -57.33 -13.08 1.52
CA MET A 1 -57.66 -11.67 1.82
C MET A 1 -57.04 -10.82 0.69
N ARG A 2 -57.83 -10.27 -0.21
CA ARG A 2 -57.35 -9.48 -1.37
C ARG A 2 -57.16 -8.04 -0.91
N LEU A 3 -55.90 -7.57 -0.80
CA LEU A 3 -55.62 -6.13 -0.62
C LEU A 3 -56.07 -5.38 -1.86
N SER A 4 -56.78 -4.30 -1.68
CA SER A 4 -57.32 -3.51 -2.76
C SER A 4 -56.22 -2.77 -3.54
N LYS A 5 -56.35 -2.71 -4.86
CA LYS A 5 -55.38 -2.02 -5.76
C LYS A 5 -55.09 -0.57 -5.36
N LYS A 6 -55.98 0.06 -4.59
CA LYS A 6 -55.80 1.44 -4.08
C LYS A 6 -54.75 1.54 -2.97
N VAL A 7 -54.59 0.51 -2.14
CA VAL A 7 -53.57 0.50 -1.07
C VAL A 7 -52.15 0.28 -1.64
N VAL A 8 -52.04 -0.52 -2.72
CA VAL A 8 -50.77 -0.73 -3.42
C VAL A 8 -50.30 0.55 -4.11
N LEU A 9 -51.22 1.34 -4.67
CA LEU A 9 -50.87 2.58 -5.35
C LEU A 9 -50.40 3.69 -4.39
N VAL A 10 -50.95 3.75 -3.19
CA VAL A 10 -50.53 4.72 -2.15
C VAL A 10 -49.18 4.37 -1.57
N CYS A 11 -48.86 3.08 -1.41
CA CYS A 11 -47.54 2.65 -0.96
C CYS A 11 -46.45 2.87 -2.03
N LEU A 12 -46.77 2.72 -3.32
CA LEU A 12 -45.84 3.05 -4.41
C LEU A 12 -45.54 4.56 -4.50
N PHE A 13 -46.53 5.42 -4.28
CA PHE A 13 -46.32 6.88 -4.25
C PHE A 13 -45.56 7.35 -3.01
N ALA A 14 -45.71 6.70 -1.86
CA ALA A 14 -44.95 7.02 -0.66
C ALA A 14 -43.44 6.60 -0.78
N VAL A 15 -43.14 5.50 -1.48
CA VAL A 15 -41.76 5.08 -1.77
C VAL A 15 -41.13 5.95 -2.86
N LEU A 16 -41.88 6.43 -3.86
CA LEU A 16 -41.35 7.40 -4.84
C LEU A 16 -41.15 8.80 -4.26
N ALA A 17 -41.94 9.20 -3.25
CA ALA A 17 -41.78 10.51 -2.61
C ALA A 17 -40.58 10.58 -1.63
N MET A 18 -40.11 9.45 -1.11
CA MET A 18 -38.86 9.38 -0.30
C MET A 18 -37.61 9.26 -1.16
N GLY A 19 -37.70 9.02 -2.46
CA GLY A 19 -36.58 8.93 -3.41
C GLY A 19 -36.19 10.25 -4.08
N LEU A 20 -36.86 11.38 -3.81
CA LEU A 20 -36.65 12.66 -4.49
C LEU A 20 -36.12 13.79 -3.57
N VAL A 21 -35.65 13.49 -2.37
CA VAL A 21 -35.16 14.52 -1.42
C VAL A 21 -33.62 14.57 -1.31
N PHE A 22 -32.88 13.82 -2.15
CA PHE A 22 -31.40 13.88 -2.16
C PHE A 22 -30.80 14.34 -3.51
N ALA A 23 -31.49 15.19 -4.24
CA ALA A 23 -30.93 15.86 -5.43
C ALA A 23 -31.16 17.37 -5.34
N GLY A 24 -30.79 17.96 -4.24
CA GLY A 24 -30.72 19.39 -4.06
C GLY A 24 -29.57 19.69 -3.14
N GLY A 25 -28.45 20.16 -3.68
CA GLY A 25 -27.37 20.71 -2.88
C GLY A 25 -27.95 21.83 -1.99
N ALA A 26 -28.18 21.53 -0.72
CA ALA A 26 -28.40 22.56 0.27
C ALA A 26 -27.11 23.40 0.28
N LYS A 27 -27.18 24.62 -0.20
CA LYS A 27 -26.28 25.68 0.23
C LYS A 27 -26.57 25.85 1.71
N ASP A 28 -25.67 25.37 2.56
CA ASP A 28 -25.58 25.88 3.92
C ASP A 28 -25.11 27.32 3.79
N ASP A 29 -26.03 28.26 4.03
CA ASP A 29 -25.85 29.71 3.80
C ASP A 29 -25.30 30.37 5.06
N ASP A 30 -24.38 29.72 5.77
CA ASP A 30 -23.67 30.31 6.92
C ASP A 30 -22.31 30.93 6.52
N GLY A 31 -22.05 31.03 5.21
CA GLY A 31 -20.85 31.67 4.65
C GLY A 31 -19.58 30.81 4.71
N LYS A 32 -19.68 29.59 5.19
CA LYS A 32 -18.53 28.66 5.29
C LYS A 32 -18.25 27.95 3.98
N VAL A 33 -17.00 27.56 3.78
CA VAL A 33 -16.56 26.74 2.65
C VAL A 33 -16.64 25.25 3.01
N THR A 34 -17.42 24.47 2.28
CA THR A 34 -17.47 23.01 2.46
C THR A 34 -16.42 22.33 1.57
N LEU A 35 -15.46 21.64 2.20
CA LEU A 35 -14.42 20.87 1.55
C LEU A 35 -14.80 19.38 1.57
N LYS A 36 -15.10 18.80 0.40
CA LYS A 36 -15.45 17.37 0.27
C LYS A 36 -14.20 16.53 0.09
N ILE A 37 -13.98 15.54 0.97
CA ILE A 37 -12.80 14.68 0.95
C ILE A 37 -13.20 13.20 0.91
N LEU A 38 -12.63 12.44 -0.03
CA LEU A 38 -12.65 10.98 -0.01
C LEU A 38 -11.34 10.49 0.60
N GLY A 39 -11.42 10.16 1.90
CA GLY A 39 -10.29 9.77 2.73
C GLY A 39 -10.00 8.27 2.67
N TYR A 40 -8.75 7.89 2.89
CA TYR A 40 -8.31 6.51 3.04
C TYR A 40 -7.93 6.21 4.47
N GLY A 41 -8.53 5.16 5.03
CA GLY A 41 -8.28 4.69 6.38
C GLY A 41 -9.54 4.11 7.03
N ALA A 42 -9.37 3.55 8.22
CA ALA A 42 -10.44 3.08 9.09
C ALA A 42 -10.30 3.70 10.50
N ASN A 43 -11.36 3.71 11.28
CA ASN A 43 -11.36 4.32 12.62
C ASN A 43 -10.36 3.68 13.59
N ASP A 44 -9.96 2.45 13.33
CA ASP A 44 -9.10 1.62 14.18
C ASP A 44 -7.68 1.43 13.62
N ASN A 45 -7.37 1.99 12.44
CA ASN A 45 -6.02 1.97 11.91
C ASN A 45 -5.34 3.35 11.95
N ILE A 46 -4.02 3.36 11.82
CA ILE A 46 -3.19 4.56 11.98
C ILE A 46 -3.51 5.63 10.92
N GLU A 47 -3.78 5.21 9.68
CA GLU A 47 -4.10 6.11 8.58
C GLU A 47 -5.41 6.86 8.85
N GLY A 48 -6.44 6.12 9.27
CA GLY A 48 -7.74 6.71 9.59
C GLY A 48 -7.70 7.58 10.84
N GLN A 49 -7.00 7.16 11.89
CA GLN A 49 -6.83 7.97 13.11
C GLN A 49 -6.09 9.27 12.81
N THR A 50 -5.03 9.23 11.99
CA THR A 50 -4.32 10.42 11.54
C THR A 50 -5.23 11.34 10.72
N PHE A 51 -5.98 10.78 9.77
CA PHE A 51 -6.92 11.56 8.96
C PHE A 51 -7.98 12.27 9.82
N LEU A 52 -8.61 11.54 10.74
CA LEU A 52 -9.67 12.07 11.61
C LEU A 52 -9.14 13.16 12.54
N ARG A 53 -7.96 12.95 13.13
CA ARG A 53 -7.30 13.94 13.99
C ARG A 53 -6.99 15.21 13.21
N VAL A 54 -6.33 15.09 12.07
CA VAL A 54 -5.98 16.23 11.22
C VAL A 54 -7.22 17.00 10.75
N CYS A 55 -8.29 16.31 10.33
CA CYS A 55 -9.52 16.97 9.92
C CYS A 55 -10.14 17.78 11.07
N LYS A 56 -10.13 17.22 12.29
CA LYS A 56 -10.66 17.91 13.47
C LYS A 56 -9.82 19.14 13.82
N GLU A 57 -8.52 18.98 13.97
CA GLU A 57 -7.59 20.05 14.34
C GLU A 57 -7.60 21.19 13.30
N PHE A 58 -7.61 20.82 12.01
CA PHE A 58 -7.73 21.78 10.92
C PHE A 58 -9.02 22.63 10.99
N MET A 59 -10.18 21.99 11.27
CA MET A 59 -11.45 22.72 11.40
C MET A 59 -11.48 23.60 12.66
N ASP A 60 -10.84 23.16 13.76
CA ASP A 60 -10.71 23.97 14.98
C ASP A 60 -9.90 25.26 14.71
N GLU A 61 -8.87 25.19 13.86
CA GLU A 61 -8.04 26.33 13.46
C GLU A 61 -8.64 27.16 12.31
N ASN A 62 -9.53 26.58 11.51
CA ASN A 62 -10.16 27.21 10.35
C ASN A 62 -11.69 27.14 10.45
N PRO A 63 -12.32 27.94 11.33
CA PRO A 63 -13.76 27.84 11.63
C PRO A 63 -14.67 28.25 10.46
N ASP A 64 -14.10 28.84 9.42
CA ASP A 64 -14.76 29.19 8.15
C ASP A 64 -14.76 28.03 7.13
N ILE A 65 -14.11 26.90 7.45
CA ILE A 65 -14.06 25.72 6.60
C ILE A 65 -14.72 24.52 7.32
N VAL A 66 -15.60 23.83 6.59
CA VAL A 66 -16.22 22.57 7.05
C VAL A 66 -15.70 21.45 6.16
N ILE A 67 -15.20 20.37 6.77
CA ILE A 67 -14.80 19.18 6.04
C ILE A 67 -15.96 18.18 6.05
N ASP A 68 -16.51 17.88 4.87
CA ASP A 68 -17.44 16.80 4.59
C ASP A 68 -16.63 15.62 4.02
N TYR A 69 -16.45 14.56 4.80
CA TYR A 69 -15.59 13.45 4.40
C TYR A 69 -16.30 12.10 4.40
N GLU A 70 -15.84 11.23 3.53
CA GLU A 70 -16.11 9.80 3.55
C GLU A 70 -14.79 9.08 3.74
N LEU A 71 -14.67 8.26 4.81
CA LEU A 71 -13.44 7.53 5.14
C LEU A 71 -13.67 6.05 4.90
N LEU A 72 -12.87 5.45 4.02
CA LEU A 72 -12.95 4.05 3.62
C LEU A 72 -11.55 3.45 3.55
N TYR A 73 -11.48 2.14 3.79
CA TYR A 73 -10.22 1.42 3.81
C TYR A 73 -10.20 0.28 2.79
N ASP A 74 -8.99 -0.01 2.29
CA ASP A 74 -8.69 -1.09 1.37
C ASP A 74 -9.62 -1.13 0.14
N GLU A 75 -10.14 -2.28 -0.25
CA GLU A 75 -10.94 -2.48 -1.45
C GLU A 75 -12.21 -1.63 -1.47
N ALA A 76 -12.83 -1.40 -0.30
CA ALA A 76 -14.00 -0.53 -0.19
C ALA A 76 -13.71 0.91 -0.68
N TYR A 77 -12.50 1.43 -0.43
CA TYR A 77 -12.07 2.72 -0.95
C TYR A 77 -12.01 2.71 -2.48
N HIS A 78 -11.36 1.71 -3.08
CA HIS A 78 -11.18 1.63 -4.53
C HIS A 78 -12.51 1.50 -5.27
N GLN A 79 -13.41 0.64 -4.78
CA GLN A 79 -14.75 0.49 -5.34
C GLN A 79 -15.56 1.79 -5.27
N LYS A 80 -15.48 2.51 -4.15
CA LYS A 80 -16.15 3.79 -3.98
C LYS A 80 -15.59 4.88 -4.88
N ALA A 81 -14.26 4.97 -5.02
CA ALA A 81 -13.62 5.93 -5.91
C ALA A 81 -14.09 5.73 -7.36
N VAL A 82 -14.09 4.48 -7.85
CA VAL A 82 -14.60 4.13 -9.19
C VAL A 82 -16.07 4.51 -9.34
N ALA A 83 -16.93 4.17 -8.37
CA ALA A 83 -18.37 4.47 -8.41
C ALA A 83 -18.62 5.99 -8.43
N ARG A 84 -17.91 6.78 -7.62
CA ARG A 84 -18.03 8.26 -7.61
C ARG A 84 -17.59 8.88 -8.92
N LEU A 85 -16.48 8.41 -9.50
CA LEU A 85 -15.99 8.88 -10.81
C LEU A 85 -17.00 8.57 -11.92
N ALA A 86 -17.59 7.36 -11.94
CA ALA A 86 -18.63 6.97 -12.90
C ALA A 86 -19.90 7.82 -12.74
N ALA A 87 -20.29 8.14 -11.50
CA ALA A 87 -21.44 8.99 -11.19
C ALA A 87 -21.17 10.49 -11.41
N LYS A 88 -19.94 10.90 -11.72
CA LYS A 88 -19.48 12.30 -11.78
C LYS A 88 -19.67 13.07 -10.46
N ASP A 89 -19.71 12.35 -9.34
CA ASP A 89 -19.72 12.88 -7.98
C ASP A 89 -18.27 12.97 -7.47
N VAL A 90 -17.50 13.92 -7.98
CA VAL A 90 -16.08 14.04 -7.71
C VAL A 90 -15.84 14.84 -6.42
N PRO A 91 -15.10 14.30 -5.43
CA PRO A 91 -14.73 15.06 -4.25
C PRO A 91 -13.70 16.15 -4.60
N HIS A 92 -13.52 17.14 -3.73
CA HIS A 92 -12.52 18.20 -3.91
C HIS A 92 -11.09 17.69 -3.67
N ILE A 93 -10.93 16.77 -2.71
CA ILE A 93 -9.70 16.08 -2.40
C ILE A 93 -10.00 14.57 -2.35
N ALA A 94 -9.07 13.77 -2.83
CA ALA A 94 -9.16 12.31 -2.71
C ALA A 94 -7.80 11.69 -2.43
N SER A 95 -7.80 10.55 -1.75
CA SER A 95 -6.61 9.71 -1.70
C SER A 95 -6.36 9.15 -3.10
N MET A 96 -5.17 9.33 -3.63
CA MET A 96 -4.78 8.85 -4.96
C MET A 96 -3.27 8.60 -5.01
N GLY A 97 -2.80 8.01 -6.08
CA GLY A 97 -1.39 7.70 -6.27
C GLY A 97 -0.96 7.83 -7.73
N ALA A 98 0.29 7.52 -8.00
CA ALA A 98 0.86 7.59 -9.34
C ALA A 98 0.84 6.23 -10.07
N ASP A 99 0.24 5.21 -9.50
CA ASP A 99 0.19 3.85 -10.05
C ASP A 99 -1.20 3.46 -10.59
N ALA A 100 -1.30 2.27 -11.16
CA ALA A 100 -2.52 1.78 -11.77
C ALA A 100 -3.68 1.64 -10.76
N ARG A 101 -3.39 1.18 -9.53
CA ARG A 101 -4.41 0.95 -8.51
C ARG A 101 -4.98 2.26 -7.95
N TRP A 102 -4.10 3.22 -7.69
CA TRP A 102 -4.45 4.48 -7.02
C TRP A 102 -4.71 5.64 -7.97
N GLY A 103 -4.22 5.58 -9.20
CA GLY A 103 -4.19 6.72 -10.13
C GLY A 103 -5.00 6.55 -11.40
N ALA A 104 -5.10 5.32 -11.95
CA ALA A 104 -5.65 5.10 -13.29
C ALA A 104 -7.07 5.69 -13.46
N GLY A 105 -8.00 5.38 -12.57
CA GLY A 105 -9.37 5.87 -12.66
C GLY A 105 -9.48 7.40 -12.63
N TRP A 106 -8.63 8.07 -11.86
CA TRP A 106 -8.57 9.53 -11.79
C TRP A 106 -8.08 10.15 -13.10
N ILE A 107 -7.12 9.50 -13.76
CA ILE A 107 -6.55 9.94 -15.02
C ILE A 107 -7.50 9.69 -16.18
N GLU A 108 -8.08 8.49 -16.29
CA GLU A 108 -9.05 8.13 -17.31
C GLU A 108 -10.30 9.04 -17.27
N SER A 109 -10.77 9.37 -16.07
CA SER A 109 -11.88 10.31 -15.88
C SER A 109 -11.48 11.78 -16.08
N LYS A 110 -10.18 12.08 -16.29
CA LYS A 110 -9.61 13.43 -16.44
C LYS A 110 -9.92 14.34 -15.25
N GLN A 111 -9.93 13.76 -14.04
CA GLN A 111 -10.18 14.49 -12.80
C GLN A 111 -8.89 14.85 -12.04
N GLN A 112 -7.75 14.31 -12.43
CA GLN A 112 -6.46 14.72 -11.86
C GLN A 112 -6.03 16.09 -12.38
N VAL A 113 -5.26 16.81 -11.53
CA VAL A 113 -4.49 17.99 -11.90
C VAL A 113 -3.06 17.83 -11.42
N ASN A 114 -2.13 18.59 -11.97
CA ASN A 114 -0.77 18.62 -11.42
C ASN A 114 -0.79 19.38 -10.09
N ASN A 115 -0.50 18.68 -9.00
CA ASN A 115 -0.56 19.23 -7.64
C ASN A 115 0.73 19.93 -7.20
N VAL A 116 1.82 19.86 -7.96
CA VAL A 116 3.12 20.52 -7.62
C VAL A 116 2.96 22.00 -7.23
N PRO A 117 2.14 22.83 -7.92
CA PRO A 117 1.93 24.21 -7.52
C PRO A 117 1.24 24.41 -6.16
N TYR A 118 0.74 23.33 -5.57
CA TYR A 118 -0.01 23.33 -4.30
C TYR A 118 0.78 22.72 -3.15
N TYR A 119 2.01 22.24 -3.41
CA TYR A 119 2.85 21.66 -2.38
C TYR A 119 3.39 22.72 -1.42
N PRO A 120 3.48 22.42 -0.11
CA PRO A 120 4.25 23.23 0.81
C PRO A 120 5.72 23.38 0.39
N ASP A 121 6.33 24.51 0.71
CA ASP A 121 7.69 24.84 0.26
C ASP A 121 8.78 23.87 0.74
N HIS A 122 8.58 23.22 1.88
CA HIS A 122 9.51 22.23 2.43
C HIS A 122 9.50 20.89 1.69
N ILE A 123 8.50 20.62 0.86
CA ILE A 123 8.39 19.37 0.11
C ILE A 123 9.38 19.35 -1.07
N ASP A 124 10.14 18.26 -1.19
CA ASP A 124 10.93 18.00 -2.39
C ASP A 124 10.06 17.35 -3.47
N ALA A 125 9.58 18.17 -4.39
CA ALA A 125 8.76 17.70 -5.50
C ALA A 125 9.48 16.67 -6.41
N ASN A 126 10.83 16.60 -6.40
CA ASN A 126 11.56 15.63 -7.20
C ASN A 126 11.40 14.21 -6.67
N LEU A 127 11.14 14.07 -5.36
CA LEU A 127 10.89 12.78 -4.73
C LEU A 127 9.45 12.27 -4.93
N VAL A 128 8.54 13.10 -5.42
CA VAL A 128 7.17 12.69 -5.74
C VAL A 128 7.12 12.12 -7.15
N PRO A 129 6.63 10.90 -7.35
CA PRO A 129 6.54 10.30 -8.68
C PRO A 129 5.48 10.99 -9.54
N ASP A 130 5.70 10.96 -10.84
CA ASP A 130 4.67 11.26 -11.81
C ASP A 130 3.97 9.97 -12.27
N PHE A 131 2.75 10.09 -12.76
CA PHE A 131 2.02 8.93 -13.26
C PHE A 131 2.68 8.42 -14.56
N PHE A 132 3.36 7.29 -14.44
CA PHE A 132 3.99 6.54 -15.55
C PHE A 132 4.75 7.40 -16.57
N GLY A 133 5.49 8.40 -16.12
CA GLY A 133 6.30 9.25 -16.99
C GLY A 133 5.52 10.34 -17.74
N THR A 134 4.30 10.65 -17.33
CA THR A 134 3.48 11.71 -17.94
C THR A 134 3.91 13.13 -17.54
N GLY A 135 4.75 13.27 -16.52
CA GLY A 135 5.11 14.55 -15.91
C GLY A 135 4.02 15.13 -14.99
N VAL A 136 2.86 14.49 -14.87
CA VAL A 136 1.77 14.90 -13.98
C VAL A 136 1.95 14.25 -12.62
N LYS A 137 2.03 15.05 -11.57
CA LYS A 137 2.08 14.63 -10.17
C LYS A 137 0.74 14.93 -9.52
N PRO A 138 -0.22 13.97 -9.54
CA PRO A 138 -1.61 14.26 -9.24
C PRO A 138 -1.93 14.35 -7.75
N TYR A 139 -0.97 14.11 -6.87
CA TYR A 139 -1.16 14.03 -5.43
C TYR A 139 0.13 14.41 -4.70
N LEU A 140 0.01 14.66 -3.41
CA LEU A 140 1.14 14.70 -2.47
C LEU A 140 1.11 13.42 -1.64
N PRO A 141 2.15 12.57 -1.70
CA PRO A 141 2.26 11.40 -0.83
C PRO A 141 2.08 11.76 0.64
N LEU A 142 1.76 10.77 1.49
CA LEU A 142 1.50 10.98 2.93
C LEU A 142 2.68 11.57 3.73
N GLY A 143 3.65 12.16 3.07
CA GLY A 143 4.84 12.77 3.65
C GLY A 143 6.12 11.95 3.48
N GLY A 144 6.04 10.79 2.85
CA GLY A 144 7.19 9.91 2.64
C GLY A 144 6.97 8.78 1.65
N THR A 145 8.04 8.04 1.38
CA THR A 145 8.01 6.82 0.57
C THR A 145 7.72 5.61 1.44
N ASN A 146 7.16 4.57 0.84
CA ASN A 146 7.00 3.26 1.46
C ASN A 146 7.90 2.22 0.81
N PHE A 147 8.40 1.31 1.65
CA PHE A 147 9.04 0.09 1.20
C PHE A 147 8.11 -1.09 1.46
N CYS A 148 7.67 -1.76 0.39
CA CYS A 148 6.72 -2.86 0.47
C CYS A 148 7.38 -4.21 0.75
N THR A 149 8.63 -4.42 0.35
CA THR A 149 9.33 -5.70 0.51
C THR A 149 10.34 -5.63 1.65
N VAL A 150 9.83 -5.59 2.87
CA VAL A 150 10.64 -5.48 4.08
C VAL A 150 10.53 -6.77 4.89
N VAL A 151 11.61 -7.19 5.49
CA VAL A 151 11.65 -8.34 6.40
C VAL A 151 12.12 -7.88 7.77
N GLY A 152 11.27 -8.05 8.76
CA GLY A 152 11.67 -7.94 10.16
C GLY A 152 12.33 -9.23 10.63
N VAL A 153 13.49 -9.11 11.26
CA VAL A 153 14.23 -10.23 11.84
C VAL A 153 14.28 -10.06 13.35
N ASN A 154 13.83 -11.06 14.09
CA ASN A 154 13.95 -11.08 15.54
C ASN A 154 15.39 -11.43 15.93
N THR A 155 16.16 -10.41 16.34
CA THR A 155 17.58 -10.53 16.63
C THR A 155 17.88 -11.35 17.89
N ASP A 156 16.95 -11.35 18.87
CA ASP A 156 17.09 -12.14 20.08
C ASP A 156 16.92 -13.64 19.78
N LEU A 157 15.92 -13.98 18.96
CA LEU A 157 15.76 -15.36 18.52
C LEU A 157 16.95 -15.81 17.68
N LEU A 158 17.41 -14.97 16.74
CA LEU A 158 18.58 -15.28 15.91
C LEU A 158 19.80 -15.59 16.79
N LYS A 159 20.08 -14.75 17.78
CA LYS A 159 21.16 -14.93 18.74
C LYS A 159 20.96 -16.18 19.60
N LYS A 160 19.74 -16.38 20.12
CA LYS A 160 19.39 -17.51 20.98
C LYS A 160 19.66 -18.88 20.33
N ILE A 161 19.35 -18.99 19.02
CA ILE A 161 19.60 -20.21 18.26
C ILE A 161 21.02 -20.32 17.72
N GLY A 162 21.90 -19.33 17.97
CA GLY A 162 23.26 -19.30 17.41
C GLY A 162 23.28 -19.05 15.89
N GLY A 163 22.23 -18.48 15.33
CA GLY A 163 22.10 -18.18 13.90
C GLY A 163 22.87 -16.92 13.48
N LYS A 164 23.06 -16.80 12.18
CA LYS A 164 23.61 -15.61 11.52
C LYS A 164 22.73 -15.20 10.37
N MET A 165 22.77 -13.91 10.00
CA MET A 165 22.06 -13.43 8.80
C MET A 165 22.60 -14.14 7.55
N PRO A 166 21.71 -14.69 6.70
CA PRO A 166 22.11 -15.45 5.53
C PRO A 166 22.66 -14.52 4.43
N GLU A 167 23.79 -14.87 3.83
CA GLU A 167 24.37 -14.17 2.70
C GLU A 167 24.09 -14.88 1.36
N THR A 168 23.87 -16.19 1.44
CA THR A 168 23.55 -17.08 0.30
C THR A 168 22.25 -17.83 0.57
N TYR A 169 21.65 -18.42 -0.48
CA TYR A 169 20.47 -19.26 -0.31
C TYR A 169 20.77 -20.53 0.52
N GLU A 170 21.97 -21.09 0.40
CA GLU A 170 22.38 -22.23 1.23
C GLU A 170 22.46 -21.85 2.71
N ASP A 171 22.94 -20.63 3.03
CA ASP A 171 22.91 -20.14 4.42
C ASP A 171 21.47 -19.99 4.93
N LEU A 172 20.55 -19.54 4.08
CA LEU A 172 19.14 -19.42 4.43
C LEU A 172 18.50 -20.78 4.72
N LYS A 173 18.81 -21.80 3.93
CA LYS A 173 18.36 -23.19 4.20
C LYS A 173 18.93 -23.72 5.52
N ALA A 174 20.21 -23.46 5.77
CA ALA A 174 20.86 -23.84 7.02
C ALA A 174 20.19 -23.15 8.22
N LEU A 175 19.85 -21.85 8.08
CA LEU A 175 19.13 -21.08 9.09
C LEU A 175 17.71 -21.63 9.32
N ALA A 176 16.99 -22.00 8.25
CA ALA A 176 15.66 -22.62 8.35
C ALA A 176 15.73 -23.96 9.11
N LYS A 177 16.73 -24.78 8.82
CA LYS A 177 16.97 -26.02 9.58
C LYS A 177 17.26 -25.71 11.05
N LEU A 178 18.11 -24.74 11.34
CA LEU A 178 18.46 -24.34 12.71
C LEU A 178 17.21 -23.85 13.48
N CYS A 179 16.32 -23.08 12.83
CA CYS A 179 15.03 -22.68 13.40
C CYS A 179 14.21 -23.92 13.78
N LYS A 180 14.03 -24.84 12.85
CA LYS A 180 13.29 -26.09 13.07
C LYS A 180 13.86 -26.91 14.23
N ASP A 181 15.18 -27.05 14.29
CA ASP A 181 15.88 -27.83 15.36
C ASP A 181 15.69 -27.16 16.74
N ASN A 182 15.37 -25.87 16.79
CA ASN A 182 15.08 -25.10 18.01
C ASN A 182 13.58 -24.87 18.25
N GLY A 183 12.68 -25.51 17.49
CA GLY A 183 11.24 -25.46 17.70
C GLY A 183 10.60 -24.12 17.31
N ILE A 184 11.25 -23.30 16.46
CA ILE A 184 10.70 -22.07 15.88
C ILE A 184 10.56 -22.21 14.36
N LYS A 185 9.69 -21.44 13.76
CA LYS A 185 9.53 -21.38 12.30
C LYS A 185 10.44 -20.27 11.72
N CYS A 186 10.97 -20.46 10.51
CA CYS A 186 11.96 -19.55 9.96
C CYS A 186 11.31 -18.23 9.49
N MET A 187 10.32 -18.29 8.60
CA MET A 187 9.74 -17.09 7.98
C MET A 187 8.23 -17.25 7.71
N SER A 188 7.49 -16.16 7.85
CA SER A 188 6.07 -16.08 7.50
C SER A 188 5.69 -14.74 6.88
N THR A 189 4.44 -14.67 6.41
CA THR A 189 3.72 -13.45 6.01
C THR A 189 2.23 -13.63 6.32
N HIS A 190 1.40 -12.60 6.06
CA HIS A 190 -0.05 -12.64 6.23
C HIS A 190 -0.79 -12.98 4.93
N GLY A 191 -0.47 -14.13 4.37
CA GLY A 191 -0.89 -14.53 3.03
C GLY A 191 -2.39 -14.73 2.81
N ALA A 192 -3.22 -14.76 3.86
CA ALA A 192 -4.67 -14.77 3.72
C ALA A 192 -5.22 -13.50 3.05
N ASP A 193 -4.53 -12.38 3.23
CA ASP A 193 -4.90 -11.08 2.66
C ASP A 193 -4.62 -10.98 1.13
N GLY A 194 -4.04 -12.01 0.54
CA GLY A 194 -3.83 -12.15 -0.91
C GLY A 194 -2.81 -11.17 -1.50
N TRP A 195 -3.06 -9.88 -1.41
CA TRP A 195 -2.24 -8.82 -2.00
C TRP A 195 -0.77 -8.83 -1.54
N VAL A 196 -0.50 -9.28 -0.31
CA VAL A 196 0.87 -9.35 0.23
C VAL A 196 1.82 -10.18 -0.63
N TRP A 197 1.29 -11.20 -1.30
CA TRP A 197 2.12 -12.06 -2.17
C TRP A 197 2.70 -11.31 -3.35
N GLY A 198 1.90 -10.50 -4.01
CA GLY A 198 2.37 -9.63 -5.10
C GLY A 198 3.24 -8.49 -4.59
N SER A 199 2.66 -7.68 -3.70
CA SER A 199 3.26 -6.44 -3.24
C SER A 199 4.51 -6.67 -2.39
N CYS A 200 4.42 -7.48 -1.32
CA CYS A 200 5.48 -7.56 -0.32
C CYS A 200 6.46 -8.72 -0.55
N VAL A 201 6.06 -9.77 -1.25
CA VAL A 201 6.92 -10.93 -1.47
C VAL A 201 7.47 -10.93 -2.90
N MET A 202 6.61 -11.03 -3.92
CA MET A 202 7.04 -11.25 -5.29
C MET A 202 7.75 -10.05 -5.89
N SER A 203 7.34 -8.83 -5.56
CA SER A 203 7.98 -7.60 -6.07
C SER A 203 9.47 -7.51 -5.71
N GLY A 204 9.88 -8.07 -4.55
CA GLY A 204 11.28 -8.15 -4.16
C GLY A 204 12.05 -9.32 -4.80
N ILE A 205 11.35 -10.38 -5.23
CA ILE A 205 11.94 -11.59 -5.83
C ILE A 205 12.20 -11.41 -7.33
N ILE A 206 11.23 -10.81 -8.05
CA ILE A 206 11.28 -10.67 -9.52
C ILE A 206 12.59 -10.03 -10.01
N PRO A 207 13.06 -8.89 -9.50
CA PRO A 207 14.31 -8.28 -9.97
C PRO A 207 15.52 -9.18 -9.79
N ARG A 208 15.52 -10.01 -8.77
CA ARG A 208 16.65 -10.86 -8.38
C ARG A 208 16.78 -12.08 -9.27
N THR A 209 15.67 -12.64 -9.74
CA THR A 209 15.65 -13.78 -10.68
C THR A 209 15.73 -13.33 -12.14
N THR A 210 15.14 -12.19 -12.47
CA THR A 210 15.16 -11.66 -13.84
C THR A 210 16.44 -10.88 -14.15
N GLY A 211 17.09 -10.31 -13.12
CA GLY A 211 18.24 -9.43 -13.26
C GLY A 211 17.87 -8.00 -13.70
N ASP A 212 16.61 -7.61 -13.60
CA ASP A 212 16.10 -6.36 -14.15
C ASP A 212 15.11 -5.68 -13.18
N LEU A 213 15.50 -4.54 -12.62
CA LEU A 213 14.67 -3.74 -11.70
C LEU A 213 13.40 -3.20 -12.37
N LYS A 214 13.39 -3.09 -13.70
CA LYS A 214 12.26 -2.60 -14.50
C LYS A 214 11.49 -3.73 -15.20
N TRP A 215 11.67 -4.98 -14.78
CA TRP A 215 11.04 -6.10 -15.45
C TRP A 215 9.51 -6.02 -15.44
N ILE A 216 8.93 -5.66 -14.29
CA ILE A 216 7.47 -5.50 -14.12
C ILE A 216 6.92 -4.45 -15.08
N GLU A 217 7.56 -3.27 -15.13
CA GLU A 217 7.21 -2.21 -16.06
C GLU A 217 7.25 -2.69 -17.52
N LYS A 218 8.33 -3.39 -17.88
CA LYS A 218 8.49 -3.94 -19.25
C LYS A 218 7.42 -4.99 -19.57
N ALA A 219 7.02 -5.83 -18.61
CA ALA A 219 5.98 -6.83 -18.81
C ALA A 219 4.62 -6.14 -19.08
N CYS A 220 4.26 -5.15 -18.26
CA CYS A 220 3.02 -4.39 -18.44
C CYS A 220 3.02 -3.52 -19.70
N GLN A 221 4.20 -3.13 -20.21
CA GLN A 221 4.37 -2.49 -21.52
C GLN A 221 4.42 -3.51 -22.69
N LYS A 222 4.15 -4.79 -22.45
CA LYS A 222 4.20 -5.89 -23.45
C LYS A 222 5.58 -6.09 -24.11
N LYS A 223 6.67 -5.61 -23.46
CA LYS A 223 8.06 -5.77 -23.96
C LYS A 223 8.67 -7.12 -23.59
N VAL A 224 8.18 -7.74 -22.52
CA VAL A 224 8.48 -9.11 -22.09
C VAL A 224 7.16 -9.79 -21.69
N LYS A 225 7.15 -11.11 -21.56
CA LYS A 225 5.94 -11.87 -21.26
C LYS A 225 5.98 -12.40 -19.83
N PHE A 226 4.82 -12.54 -19.20
CA PHE A 226 4.69 -13.23 -17.90
C PHE A 226 5.04 -14.73 -18.00
N THR A 227 5.05 -15.31 -19.22
CA THR A 227 5.55 -16.66 -19.45
C THR A 227 7.06 -16.77 -19.63
N ASP A 228 7.81 -15.66 -19.46
CA ASP A 228 9.28 -15.68 -19.50
C ASP A 228 9.82 -16.67 -18.45
N PRO A 229 10.76 -17.56 -18.80
CA PRO A 229 11.34 -18.54 -17.85
C PRO A 229 11.91 -17.91 -16.57
N LYS A 230 12.40 -16.67 -16.61
CA LYS A 230 12.92 -15.97 -15.45
C LYS A 230 11.82 -15.54 -14.49
N PHE A 231 10.64 -15.16 -15.01
CA PHE A 231 9.47 -14.88 -14.18
C PHE A 231 8.87 -16.17 -13.60
N VAL A 232 8.82 -17.24 -14.39
CA VAL A 232 8.45 -18.57 -13.89
C VAL A 232 9.37 -19.00 -12.75
N ALA A 233 10.69 -18.77 -12.89
CA ALA A 233 11.64 -19.04 -11.81
C ALA A 233 11.37 -18.18 -10.57
N ALA A 234 10.98 -16.90 -10.73
CA ALA A 234 10.58 -16.05 -9.60
C ALA A 234 9.39 -16.64 -8.83
N LEU A 235 8.36 -17.09 -9.54
CA LEU A 235 7.19 -17.75 -8.93
C LEU A 235 7.56 -19.06 -8.22
N ASP A 236 8.49 -19.84 -8.80
CA ASP A 236 8.93 -21.14 -8.24
C ASP A 236 9.74 -20.97 -6.94
N VAL A 237 10.28 -19.79 -6.65
CA VAL A 237 10.92 -19.48 -5.37
C VAL A 237 9.99 -19.81 -4.19
N LEU A 238 8.71 -19.50 -4.30
CA LEU A 238 7.72 -19.77 -3.23
C LEU A 238 7.65 -21.26 -2.91
N ARG A 239 7.55 -22.09 -3.93
CA ARG A 239 7.53 -23.56 -3.77
C ARG A 239 8.85 -24.07 -3.16
N GLN A 240 9.98 -23.54 -3.61
CA GLN A 240 11.30 -23.91 -3.07
C GLN A 240 11.44 -23.49 -1.61
N TRP A 241 11.02 -22.28 -1.25
CA TRP A 241 11.04 -21.81 0.12
C TRP A 241 10.22 -22.70 1.07
N VAL A 242 9.05 -23.16 0.62
CA VAL A 242 8.23 -24.10 1.40
C VAL A 242 8.93 -25.46 1.54
N ALA A 243 9.46 -26.01 0.44
CA ALA A 243 10.14 -27.30 0.43
C ALA A 243 11.38 -27.31 1.33
N ASP A 244 12.12 -26.21 1.39
CA ASP A 244 13.34 -26.06 2.18
C ASP A 244 13.05 -25.59 3.63
N GLY A 245 11.76 -25.43 4.01
CA GLY A 245 11.35 -25.00 5.36
C GLY A 245 11.66 -23.54 5.67
N VAL A 246 11.95 -22.73 4.65
CA VAL A 246 12.19 -21.29 4.77
C VAL A 246 10.87 -20.54 5.01
N LEU A 247 9.86 -20.79 4.18
CA LEU A 247 8.52 -20.19 4.32
C LEU A 247 7.54 -21.19 4.93
N ASP A 248 6.83 -20.74 5.96
CA ASP A 248 5.75 -21.54 6.54
C ASP A 248 4.54 -21.58 5.60
N PRO A 249 4.10 -22.75 5.12
CA PRO A 249 2.93 -22.85 4.26
C PRO A 249 1.62 -22.43 4.94
N GLU A 250 1.55 -22.41 6.28
CA GLU A 250 0.39 -21.88 7.02
C GLU A 250 0.21 -20.36 6.81
N SER A 251 1.20 -19.67 6.26
CA SER A 251 1.11 -18.23 5.93
C SER A 251 -0.10 -17.91 5.05
N VAL A 252 -0.54 -18.84 4.17
CA VAL A 252 -1.72 -18.63 3.29
C VAL A 252 -3.05 -18.52 4.05
N LEU A 253 -3.08 -18.98 5.31
CA LEU A 253 -4.27 -18.94 6.17
C LEU A 253 -4.19 -17.85 7.24
N THR A 254 -3.08 -17.10 7.27
CA THR A 254 -2.78 -16.14 8.32
C THR A 254 -3.12 -14.73 7.82
N ASP A 255 -3.99 -14.04 8.55
CA ASP A 255 -4.29 -12.61 8.35
C ASP A 255 -3.19 -11.72 8.94
N ASN A 256 -3.24 -10.41 8.63
CA ASN A 256 -2.23 -9.44 9.04
C ASN A 256 -2.06 -9.39 10.57
N GLY A 257 -3.15 -9.21 11.34
CA GLY A 257 -3.09 -9.10 12.80
C GLY A 257 -2.51 -10.35 13.46
N THR A 258 -2.92 -11.53 13.00
CA THR A 258 -2.43 -12.83 13.48
C THR A 258 -0.95 -13.03 13.09
N GLY A 259 -0.57 -12.69 11.85
CA GLY A 259 0.79 -12.84 11.35
C GLY A 259 1.79 -12.02 12.16
N LEU A 260 1.50 -10.73 12.33
CA LEU A 260 2.32 -9.81 13.10
C LEU A 260 2.40 -10.22 14.57
N SER A 261 1.26 -10.58 15.20
CA SER A 261 1.23 -11.07 16.57
C SER A 261 2.08 -12.32 16.79
N ASN A 262 2.00 -13.29 15.88
CA ASN A 262 2.83 -14.50 15.91
C ASN A 262 4.32 -14.16 15.83
N PHE A 263 4.71 -13.20 14.99
CA PHE A 263 6.10 -12.74 14.88
C PHE A 263 6.58 -12.05 16.16
N VAL A 264 5.83 -11.09 16.67
CA VAL A 264 6.15 -10.36 17.92
C VAL A 264 6.26 -11.33 19.11
N ASN A 265 5.43 -12.37 19.16
CA ASN A 265 5.48 -13.41 20.19
C ASN A 265 6.56 -14.50 19.95
N GLY A 266 7.41 -14.36 18.94
CA GLY A 266 8.58 -15.22 18.71
C GLY A 266 8.25 -16.58 18.10
N LYS A 267 7.10 -16.78 17.46
CA LYS A 267 6.78 -18.01 16.72
C LYS A 267 7.65 -18.12 15.45
N TYR A 268 8.00 -16.99 14.85
CA TYR A 268 8.81 -16.87 13.64
C TYR A 268 10.08 -16.06 13.89
N LEU A 269 11.18 -16.48 13.25
CA LEU A 269 12.41 -15.70 13.22
C LEU A 269 12.29 -14.46 12.34
N MET A 270 11.62 -14.60 11.20
CA MET A 270 11.46 -13.56 10.18
C MET A 270 9.99 -13.36 9.81
N TYR A 271 9.63 -12.14 9.47
CA TYR A 271 8.29 -11.78 8.99
C TYR A 271 8.40 -10.83 7.80
N ILE A 272 7.76 -11.20 6.67
CA ILE A 272 7.73 -10.39 5.47
C ILE A 272 6.47 -9.55 5.46
N ASP A 273 6.63 -8.24 5.30
CA ASP A 273 5.55 -7.30 5.07
C ASP A 273 6.12 -5.98 4.52
N GLY A 274 5.28 -4.97 4.38
CA GLY A 274 5.75 -3.61 4.17
C GLY A 274 6.23 -2.94 5.46
N GLN A 275 6.90 -1.81 5.30
CA GLN A 275 7.46 -1.05 6.42
C GLN A 275 6.44 -0.61 7.47
N TRP A 276 5.14 -0.51 7.08
CA TRP A 276 4.03 -0.13 7.97
C TRP A 276 3.85 -1.06 9.16
N SER A 277 4.19 -2.34 9.03
CA SER A 277 4.13 -3.30 10.13
C SER A 277 5.24 -3.12 11.16
N PHE A 278 6.31 -2.39 10.83
CA PHE A 278 7.48 -2.25 11.67
C PHE A 278 7.57 -0.85 12.29
N GLY A 279 6.63 -0.53 13.15
CA GLY A 279 6.61 0.71 13.96
C GLY A 279 6.43 0.40 15.44
N GLN A 280 6.70 1.37 16.30
CA GLN A 280 6.58 1.25 17.76
C GLN A 280 5.19 0.75 18.17
N GLY A 281 4.12 1.25 17.51
CA GLY A 281 2.74 0.86 17.82
C GLY A 281 2.48 -0.64 17.60
N ASN A 282 3.07 -1.22 16.55
CA ASN A 282 2.90 -2.61 16.16
C ASN A 282 3.85 -3.56 16.91
N LEU A 283 5.10 -3.14 17.12
CA LEU A 283 6.13 -3.99 17.72
C LEU A 283 6.20 -3.86 19.24
N GLY A 284 5.69 -2.77 19.82
CA GLY A 284 5.74 -2.52 21.25
C GLY A 284 7.18 -2.61 21.78
N LYS A 285 7.39 -3.43 22.80
CA LYS A 285 8.72 -3.66 23.40
C LYS A 285 9.72 -4.39 22.50
N MET A 286 9.23 -4.98 21.40
CA MET A 286 10.11 -5.70 20.46
C MET A 286 10.83 -4.77 19.48
N VAL A 287 10.52 -3.48 19.45
CA VAL A 287 11.09 -2.53 18.48
C VAL A 287 12.62 -2.52 18.49
N ASP A 288 13.25 -2.59 19.66
CA ASP A 288 14.72 -2.60 19.80
C ASP A 288 15.36 -3.97 19.48
N HIS A 289 14.53 -4.99 19.31
CA HIS A 289 14.95 -6.38 19.06
C HIS A 289 14.66 -6.84 17.63
N ILE A 290 14.19 -5.94 16.77
CA ILE A 290 13.91 -6.21 15.36
C ILE A 290 14.90 -5.46 14.48
N GLN A 291 15.53 -6.22 13.56
CA GLN A 291 16.35 -5.66 12.48
C GLN A 291 15.55 -5.72 11.17
N LEU A 292 15.48 -4.59 10.44
CA LEU A 292 14.90 -4.55 9.12
C LEU A 292 15.93 -4.88 8.05
N VAL A 293 15.54 -5.76 7.15
CA VAL A 293 16.34 -6.14 5.97
C VAL A 293 15.42 -6.23 4.74
N THR A 294 16.01 -6.35 3.56
CA THR A 294 15.27 -6.71 2.34
C THR A 294 15.01 -8.22 2.30
N ILE A 295 14.23 -8.69 1.32
CA ILE A 295 14.01 -10.12 1.07
C ILE A 295 15.34 -10.89 1.18
N PRO A 296 15.43 -11.99 1.95
CA PRO A 296 16.64 -12.78 2.08
C PRO A 296 17.05 -13.44 0.76
N PRO A 297 18.24 -14.03 0.65
CA PRO A 297 18.71 -14.66 -0.58
C PRO A 297 17.70 -15.62 -1.20
N VAL A 298 17.50 -15.55 -2.52
CA VAL A 298 16.56 -16.41 -3.25
C VAL A 298 17.28 -17.46 -4.09
N PRO A 299 16.68 -18.64 -4.31
CA PRO A 299 17.25 -19.63 -5.21
C PRO A 299 17.35 -19.06 -6.63
N GLY A 300 18.47 -19.34 -7.31
CA GLY A 300 18.68 -18.88 -8.68
C GLY A 300 18.85 -17.36 -8.83
N GLU A 301 19.22 -16.65 -7.78
CA GLU A 301 19.49 -15.21 -7.82
C GLU A 301 20.62 -14.89 -8.82
N VAL A 302 20.32 -14.02 -9.80
CA VAL A 302 21.27 -13.68 -10.87
C VAL A 302 21.84 -12.27 -10.72
N ALA A 303 21.07 -11.32 -10.17
CA ALA A 303 21.49 -9.92 -9.96
C ALA A 303 20.56 -9.20 -8.97
N CYS A 304 20.72 -7.89 -8.82
CA CYS A 304 19.88 -7.01 -7.99
C CYS A 304 19.76 -7.47 -6.54
N LYS A 305 20.80 -8.05 -5.97
CA LYS A 305 20.85 -8.50 -4.57
C LYS A 305 20.44 -7.37 -3.65
N GLY A 306 19.54 -7.68 -2.72
CA GLY A 306 19.02 -6.70 -1.77
C GLY A 306 18.03 -5.70 -2.38
N SER A 307 17.52 -5.91 -3.60
CA SER A 307 16.49 -5.03 -4.15
C SER A 307 15.28 -4.95 -3.23
N CYS A 308 14.73 -3.75 -3.11
CA CYS A 308 13.55 -3.45 -2.31
C CYS A 308 12.48 -2.85 -3.21
N ALA A 309 11.26 -3.37 -3.17
CA ALA A 309 10.17 -2.72 -3.85
C ALA A 309 9.74 -1.50 -3.04
N GLY A 310 9.87 -0.33 -3.66
CA GLY A 310 9.33 0.93 -3.16
C GLY A 310 7.96 1.14 -3.77
N ALA A 311 6.92 1.14 -2.94
CA ALA A 311 5.66 1.67 -3.39
C ALA A 311 5.71 3.18 -3.29
N TRP A 312 5.24 3.81 -4.32
CA TRP A 312 4.81 5.17 -4.25
C TRP A 312 3.48 5.15 -3.50
N MET A 313 3.52 5.58 -2.25
CA MET A 313 2.31 5.61 -1.46
C MET A 313 1.23 6.41 -2.15
N ASN A 314 -0.01 6.02 -1.86
CA ASN A 314 -1.11 6.93 -1.94
C ASN A 314 -0.84 8.18 -1.07
N GLY A 315 -1.54 9.23 -1.39
CA GLY A 315 -1.53 10.47 -0.66
C GLY A 315 -2.75 11.25 -1.08
N TYR A 316 -2.83 12.50 -0.70
CA TYR A 316 -3.99 13.31 -1.05
C TYR A 316 -3.70 14.21 -2.24
N GLY A 317 -4.62 14.20 -3.21
CA GLY A 317 -4.58 15.07 -4.37
C GLY A 317 -5.81 15.97 -4.46
N ILE A 318 -5.59 17.22 -4.81
CA ILE A 318 -6.64 18.18 -5.20
C ILE A 318 -7.13 17.76 -6.57
N THR A 319 -8.43 17.57 -6.72
CA THR A 319 -9.05 17.17 -7.98
C THR A 319 -9.41 18.38 -8.85
N LYS A 320 -9.74 18.11 -10.12
CA LYS A 320 -10.24 19.14 -11.03
C LYS A 320 -11.52 19.80 -10.53
N GLU A 321 -12.34 19.08 -9.75
CA GLU A 321 -13.58 19.63 -9.19
C GLU A 321 -13.30 20.82 -8.27
N ALA A 322 -12.30 20.71 -7.39
CA ALA A 322 -11.92 21.80 -6.50
C ALA A 322 -11.45 23.05 -7.25
N THR A 323 -10.89 22.91 -8.45
CA THR A 323 -10.38 24.05 -9.23
C THR A 323 -11.50 24.90 -9.86
N LYS A 324 -12.76 24.47 -9.81
CA LYS A 324 -13.91 25.21 -10.35
C LYS A 324 -14.32 26.38 -9.46
N ASP A 325 -14.03 26.31 -8.16
CA ASP A 325 -14.33 27.38 -7.21
C ASP A 325 -13.03 27.84 -6.50
N PRO A 326 -12.64 29.11 -6.66
CA PRO A 326 -11.42 29.64 -6.04
C PRO A 326 -11.40 29.51 -4.50
N LYS A 327 -12.55 29.61 -3.81
CA LYS A 327 -12.61 29.50 -2.36
C LYS A 327 -12.38 28.05 -1.93
N VAL A 328 -12.98 27.10 -2.65
CA VAL A 328 -12.79 25.66 -2.41
C VAL A 328 -11.34 25.28 -2.70
N LEU A 329 -10.75 25.79 -3.78
CA LEU A 329 -9.35 25.54 -4.11
C LEU A 329 -8.40 26.04 -3.01
N GLU A 330 -8.62 27.25 -2.50
CA GLU A 330 -7.80 27.79 -1.39
C GLU A 330 -7.98 26.98 -0.09
N ALA A 331 -9.19 26.55 0.24
CA ALA A 331 -9.43 25.66 1.37
C ALA A 331 -8.73 24.30 1.18
N ALA A 332 -8.76 23.75 -0.03
CA ALA A 332 -8.10 22.48 -0.37
C ALA A 332 -6.56 22.59 -0.24
N LYS A 333 -5.96 23.70 -0.71
CA LYS A 333 -4.54 23.96 -0.54
C LYS A 333 -4.14 24.08 0.92
N LYS A 334 -4.91 24.80 1.73
CA LYS A 334 -4.67 24.96 3.17
C LYS A 334 -4.69 23.59 3.85
N TRP A 335 -5.71 22.74 3.57
CA TRP A 335 -5.80 21.41 4.15
C TRP A 335 -4.63 20.52 3.71
N LEU A 336 -4.28 20.52 2.42
CA LEU A 336 -3.16 19.72 1.91
C LEU A 336 -1.83 20.13 2.57
N ALA A 337 -1.61 21.42 2.78
CA ALA A 337 -0.44 21.96 3.46
C ALA A 337 -0.43 21.58 4.95
N TYR A 338 -1.58 21.62 5.63
CA TYR A 338 -1.72 21.23 7.03
C TYR A 338 -1.43 19.75 7.21
N PHE A 339 -2.09 18.89 6.40
CA PHE A 339 -1.90 17.44 6.43
C PHE A 339 -0.44 17.00 6.17
N ASN A 340 0.32 17.82 5.44
CA ASN A 340 1.72 17.58 5.09
C ASN A 340 2.66 18.64 5.67
N SER A 341 2.30 19.27 6.80
CA SER A 341 3.24 20.12 7.54
C SER A 341 4.43 19.29 8.03
N GLU A 342 5.57 19.93 8.30
CA GLU A 342 6.75 19.24 8.82
C GLU A 342 6.42 18.48 10.12
N GLU A 343 5.61 19.08 11.00
CA GLU A 343 5.15 18.46 12.25
C GLU A 343 4.35 17.18 11.98
N GLU A 344 3.37 17.23 11.07
CA GLU A 344 2.57 16.07 10.69
C GLU A 344 3.40 14.97 10.02
N ILE A 345 4.36 15.34 9.20
CA ILE A 345 5.30 14.38 8.59
C ILE A 345 6.16 13.71 9.66
N LEU A 346 6.64 14.46 10.64
CA LEU A 346 7.41 13.91 11.77
C LEU A 346 6.57 12.97 12.65
N LEU A 347 5.29 13.27 12.89
CA LEU A 347 4.39 12.38 13.59
C LEU A 347 4.18 11.06 12.83
N LYS A 348 3.92 11.12 11.53
CA LYS A 348 3.77 9.94 10.65
C LYS A 348 5.06 9.11 10.57
N LEU A 349 6.22 9.76 10.62
CA LEU A 349 7.50 9.08 10.67
C LEU A 349 7.69 8.35 12.00
N LYS A 350 7.30 8.99 13.10
CA LYS A 350 7.39 8.44 14.45
C LYS A 350 6.44 7.26 14.67
N ASP A 351 5.22 7.33 14.18
CA ASP A 351 4.25 6.25 14.30
C ASP A 351 4.47 5.10 13.30
N GLY A 352 5.34 5.31 12.30
CA GLY A 352 5.70 4.30 11.32
C GLY A 352 4.86 4.28 10.06
N SER A 353 3.92 5.22 9.90
CA SER A 353 3.08 5.32 8.70
C SER A 353 3.87 5.59 7.43
N ILE A 354 5.03 6.24 7.55
CA ILE A 354 5.94 6.52 6.42
C ILE A 354 7.35 6.02 6.69
N GLY A 355 8.12 5.78 5.63
CA GLY A 355 9.51 5.34 5.70
C GLY A 355 10.53 6.46 5.57
N ALA A 356 10.68 7.02 4.36
CA ALA A 356 11.61 8.12 4.10
C ALA A 356 10.80 9.39 3.79
N PRO A 357 10.95 10.47 4.56
CA PRO A 357 10.18 11.70 4.34
C PRO A 357 10.61 12.40 3.04
N ILE A 358 9.66 13.08 2.42
CA ILE A 358 9.86 13.87 1.19
C ILE A 358 10.17 15.34 1.47
N ILE A 359 10.80 15.60 2.60
CA ILE A 359 11.23 16.94 3.00
C ILE A 359 12.60 17.25 2.39
N LYS A 360 12.78 18.45 1.87
CA LYS A 360 14.06 18.96 1.37
C LYS A 360 15.11 18.91 2.49
N ASP A 361 16.29 18.40 2.17
CA ASP A 361 17.44 18.37 3.09
C ASP A 361 17.12 17.73 4.46
N PHE A 362 16.18 16.76 4.49
CA PHE A 362 15.73 16.14 5.72
C PHE A 362 16.88 15.55 6.53
N LYS A 363 16.87 15.84 7.82
CA LYS A 363 17.76 15.21 8.80
C LYS A 363 16.90 14.56 9.88
N THR A 364 17.16 13.28 10.15
CA THR A 364 16.45 12.58 11.21
C THR A 364 16.68 13.29 12.55
N PRO A 365 15.62 13.74 13.24
CA PRO A 365 15.75 14.36 14.56
C PRO A 365 16.42 13.43 15.57
N GLU A 366 17.17 14.00 16.50
CA GLU A 366 17.77 13.25 17.60
C GLU A 366 16.68 12.66 18.51
N GLY A 367 16.87 11.41 18.96
CA GLY A 367 15.92 10.72 19.85
C GLY A 367 14.72 10.08 19.13
N MET A 368 14.70 10.05 17.78
CA MET A 368 13.68 9.29 17.05
C MET A 368 13.86 7.78 17.24
N ASP A 369 12.74 7.05 17.12
CA ASP A 369 12.69 5.59 17.15
C ASP A 369 13.78 4.98 16.25
N PRO A 370 14.56 3.99 16.72
CA PRO A 370 15.55 3.27 15.93
C PRO A 370 15.01 2.70 14.60
N MET A 371 13.72 2.37 14.53
CA MET A 371 13.05 1.91 13.29
C MET A 371 13.06 2.97 12.21
N VAL A 372 12.98 4.25 12.53
CA VAL A 372 13.05 5.35 11.56
C VAL A 372 14.39 5.32 10.83
N ALA A 373 15.49 5.19 11.56
CA ALA A 373 16.82 5.09 10.97
C ALA A 373 16.98 3.81 10.13
N GLN A 374 16.42 2.69 10.58
CA GLN A 374 16.44 1.43 9.83
C GLN A 374 15.62 1.53 8.53
N LYS A 375 14.43 2.13 8.56
CA LYS A 375 13.61 2.36 7.36
C LYS A 375 14.32 3.28 6.36
N ALA A 376 14.87 4.39 6.82
CA ALA A 376 15.66 5.29 5.98
C ALA A 376 16.86 4.57 5.33
N ALA A 377 17.51 3.65 6.06
CA ALA A 377 18.61 2.86 5.54
C ALA A 377 18.21 1.87 4.42
N LEU A 378 16.93 1.52 4.27
CA LEU A 378 16.46 0.71 3.14
C LEU A 378 16.60 1.44 1.81
N GLY A 379 16.57 2.77 1.80
CA GLY A 379 16.78 3.60 0.62
C GLY A 379 18.16 3.44 -0.05
N LYS A 380 19.12 2.82 0.60
CA LYS A 380 20.44 2.49 -0.01
C LYS A 380 20.39 1.33 -1.01
N TYR A 381 19.35 0.50 -0.95
CA TYR A 381 19.21 -0.65 -1.82
C TYR A 381 18.62 -0.26 -3.17
N PRO A 382 18.92 -1.03 -4.25
CA PRO A 382 18.27 -0.83 -5.53
C PRO A 382 16.75 -0.93 -5.38
N THR A 383 16.01 0.06 -5.87
CA THR A 383 14.55 0.06 -5.81
C THR A 383 13.93 -0.40 -7.11
N CYS A 384 12.84 -1.15 -7.00
CA CYS A 384 11.96 -1.54 -8.11
C CYS A 384 10.53 -1.17 -7.76
N TYR A 385 9.65 -1.24 -8.76
CA TYR A 385 8.22 -1.01 -8.54
C TYR A 385 7.54 -2.24 -7.92
N VAL A 386 6.47 -1.97 -7.20
CA VAL A 386 5.54 -3.00 -6.72
C VAL A 386 4.73 -3.51 -7.91
N ILE A 387 4.49 -4.82 -7.99
CA ILE A 387 3.86 -5.41 -9.18
C ILE A 387 2.45 -4.86 -9.44
N ASP A 388 1.66 -4.64 -8.41
CA ASP A 388 0.31 -4.09 -8.51
C ASP A 388 0.28 -2.57 -8.77
N SER A 389 1.44 -1.89 -8.77
CA SER A 389 1.58 -0.54 -9.32
C SER A 389 1.38 -0.49 -10.85
N TYR A 390 1.62 -1.61 -11.53
CA TYR A 390 1.52 -1.72 -12.99
C TYR A 390 0.52 -2.76 -13.45
N LEU A 391 0.45 -3.89 -12.77
CA LEU A 391 -0.49 -4.96 -13.07
C LEU A 391 -1.78 -4.75 -12.28
N SER A 392 -2.91 -4.67 -12.97
CA SER A 392 -4.22 -4.42 -12.36
C SER A 392 -5.27 -5.40 -12.88
N GLY A 393 -6.48 -5.33 -12.31
CA GLY A 393 -7.61 -6.12 -12.74
C GLY A 393 -7.38 -7.64 -12.62
N ALA A 394 -8.04 -8.40 -13.48
CA ALA A 394 -8.07 -9.86 -13.41
C ALA A 394 -6.67 -10.52 -13.41
N ALA A 395 -5.70 -9.95 -14.11
CA ALA A 395 -4.34 -10.49 -14.14
C ALA A 395 -3.65 -10.39 -12.79
N ASN A 396 -3.85 -9.30 -12.05
CA ASN A 396 -3.32 -9.13 -10.70
C ASN A 396 -4.02 -10.06 -9.69
N ASP A 397 -5.34 -10.19 -9.78
CA ASP A 397 -6.12 -11.08 -8.91
C ASP A 397 -5.71 -12.54 -9.09
N ILE A 398 -5.55 -12.98 -10.35
CA ILE A 398 -5.07 -14.33 -10.68
C ILE A 398 -3.66 -14.55 -10.15
N LEU A 399 -2.78 -13.56 -10.26
CA LEU A 399 -1.42 -13.65 -9.74
C LEU A 399 -1.42 -13.85 -8.22
N ASN A 400 -2.13 -13.03 -7.48
CA ASN A 400 -2.17 -13.09 -6.03
C ASN A 400 -2.78 -14.41 -5.51
N ALA A 401 -3.92 -14.83 -6.06
CA ALA A 401 -4.55 -16.11 -5.71
C ALA A 401 -3.67 -17.31 -6.08
N GLY A 402 -3.05 -17.27 -7.26
CA GLY A 402 -2.19 -18.36 -7.74
C GLY A 402 -0.90 -18.52 -6.93
N MET A 403 -0.37 -17.44 -6.34
CA MET A 403 0.77 -17.56 -5.42
C MET A 403 0.40 -18.29 -4.13
N GLN A 404 -0.79 -18.07 -3.57
CA GLN A 404 -1.32 -18.88 -2.46
C GLN A 404 -1.43 -20.36 -2.85
N ASP A 405 -1.86 -20.64 -4.07
CA ASP A 405 -1.97 -22.01 -4.58
C ASP A 405 -0.60 -22.66 -4.82
N ILE A 406 0.43 -21.91 -5.22
CA ILE A 406 1.82 -22.41 -5.29
C ILE A 406 2.31 -22.80 -3.89
N VAL A 407 2.13 -21.92 -2.89
CA VAL A 407 2.54 -22.17 -1.50
C VAL A 407 1.80 -23.37 -0.91
N SER A 408 0.53 -23.56 -1.27
CA SER A 408 -0.30 -24.71 -0.85
C SER A 408 -0.04 -25.98 -1.68
N GLY A 409 0.81 -25.92 -2.72
CA GLY A 409 1.11 -27.06 -3.60
C GLY A 409 0.00 -27.44 -4.58
N LYS A 410 -0.97 -26.56 -4.82
CA LYS A 410 -2.13 -26.78 -5.71
C LYS A 410 -1.88 -26.37 -7.16
N GLN A 411 -0.92 -25.48 -7.41
CA GLN A 411 -0.61 -24.95 -8.73
C GLN A 411 0.90 -24.89 -8.98
N THR A 412 1.32 -25.03 -10.23
CA THR A 412 2.72 -24.82 -10.60
C THR A 412 3.00 -23.37 -11.01
N ALA A 413 4.24 -22.93 -10.83
CA ALA A 413 4.69 -21.62 -11.30
C ALA A 413 4.44 -21.40 -12.81
N LYS A 414 4.61 -22.44 -13.63
CA LYS A 414 4.39 -22.37 -15.06
C LYS A 414 2.91 -22.18 -15.41
N ASP A 415 2.01 -22.88 -14.74
CA ASP A 415 0.57 -22.76 -14.98
C ASP A 415 0.06 -21.39 -14.55
N LEU A 416 0.54 -20.88 -13.40
CA LEU A 416 0.21 -19.54 -12.95
C LEU A 416 0.70 -18.47 -13.93
N ALA A 417 1.94 -18.57 -14.38
CA ALA A 417 2.51 -17.63 -15.36
C ALA A 417 1.70 -17.59 -16.66
N ALA A 418 1.24 -18.75 -17.14
CA ALA A 418 0.38 -18.84 -18.31
C ALA A 418 -1.00 -18.22 -18.08
N ALA A 419 -1.60 -18.44 -16.91
CA ALA A 419 -2.90 -17.87 -16.55
C ALA A 419 -2.83 -16.34 -16.45
N VAL A 420 -1.79 -15.80 -15.79
CA VAL A 420 -1.55 -14.35 -15.71
C VAL A 420 -1.38 -13.75 -17.10
N GLN A 421 -0.53 -14.36 -17.96
CA GLN A 421 -0.33 -13.87 -19.32
C GLN A 421 -1.62 -13.82 -20.11
N LYS A 422 -2.43 -14.90 -20.03
CA LYS A 422 -3.72 -14.96 -20.72
C LYS A 422 -4.65 -13.84 -20.26
N ALA A 423 -4.83 -13.67 -18.94
CA ALA A 423 -5.68 -12.61 -18.40
C ALA A 423 -5.17 -11.20 -18.75
N PHE A 424 -3.85 -11.02 -18.81
CA PHE A 424 -3.23 -9.75 -19.19
C PHE A 424 -3.43 -9.44 -20.68
N ASP A 425 -3.44 -10.45 -21.53
CA ASP A 425 -3.66 -10.26 -22.97
C ASP A 425 -5.14 -9.97 -23.32
N GLU A 426 -6.07 -10.33 -22.42
CA GLU A 426 -7.52 -10.10 -22.53
C GLU A 426 -7.97 -8.73 -21.98
N GLN A 427 -7.09 -7.99 -21.30
CA GLN A 427 -7.31 -6.60 -20.83
C GLN A 427 -6.96 -5.57 -21.92
#